data_e88a720a2405e56fc19f3a0484bfa831
#
_entry.id   e88a720a2405e56fc19f3a0484bfa831
#
_cell.length_a   1.000
_cell.length_b   1.000
_cell.length_c   1.000
_cell.angle_alpha   90.00
_cell.angle_beta   90.00
_cell.angle_gamma   90.00
#
_symmetry.space_group_name_H-M   'P 1'
#
loop_
_entity.id
_entity.type
_entity.pdbx_description
1 polymer ?
#
loop_
_entity_poly.entity_id
_entity_poly.type
_entity_poly.pdbx_seq_one_letter_code
_entity_poly.pdbx_strand_id
1 'polypeptide(L)'
;MKNIHETAKIGKNVIIECNNFTLGKNSIIKDGCIIRCNNFTAGEGLYMCEGVEVGRGGCFGPDSNVYIGNNVGIFENTVINPSDEVHIGDNVGIGGDVMIWTHGAWLDVLDGFPADF
;
A
#
# COMPACT_ATOMS: atom_id res chain seq x y z
N MET A 1 -2.73 -0.65 15.71
CA MET A 1 -2.37 -2.00 16.16
C MET A 1 -1.67 -2.76 15.06
N LYS A 2 -0.60 -3.46 15.40
CA LYS A 2 0.12 -4.28 14.42
C LYS A 2 -0.13 -5.76 14.70
N ASN A 3 -0.51 -6.49 13.68
CA ASN A 3 -0.73 -7.92 13.74
C ASN A 3 0.10 -8.59 12.64
N ILE A 4 1.33 -8.95 12.98
CA ILE A 4 2.29 -9.51 12.04
C ILE A 4 2.47 -10.99 12.35
N HIS A 5 2.19 -11.84 11.36
CA HIS A 5 2.36 -13.28 11.56
C HIS A 5 3.84 -13.60 11.85
N GLU A 6 4.07 -14.57 12.72
CA GLU A 6 5.43 -14.93 13.16
C GLU A 6 6.36 -15.37 12.03
N THR A 7 5.81 -15.90 10.93
CA THR A 7 6.60 -16.31 9.77
C THR A 7 6.95 -15.18 8.83
N ALA A 8 6.33 -14.00 8.99
CA ALA A 8 6.59 -12.87 8.12
C ALA A 8 7.97 -12.28 8.38
N LYS A 9 8.59 -11.78 7.32
CA LYS A 9 9.92 -11.16 7.38
C LYS A 9 9.85 -9.72 6.92
N ILE A 10 10.38 -8.81 7.71
CA ILE A 10 10.43 -7.39 7.41
C ILE A 10 11.91 -6.98 7.37
N GLY A 11 12.31 -6.36 6.27
CA GLY A 11 13.68 -5.96 6.04
C GLY A 11 14.12 -4.75 6.85
N LYS A 12 15.27 -4.20 6.46
CA LYS A 12 15.89 -3.06 7.14
C LYS A 12 15.29 -1.74 6.62
N ASN A 13 15.25 -0.74 7.50
CA ASN A 13 14.80 0.61 7.15
C ASN A 13 13.38 0.64 6.59
N VAL A 14 12.54 -0.28 7.00
CA VAL A 14 11.12 -0.30 6.66
C VAL A 14 10.37 0.60 7.63
N ILE A 15 9.57 1.51 7.10
CA ILE A 15 8.75 2.42 7.89
C ILE A 15 7.30 2.01 7.76
N ILE A 16 6.65 1.73 8.89
CA ILE A 16 5.23 1.38 8.94
C ILE A 16 4.55 2.35 9.89
N GLU A 17 3.71 3.21 9.32
CA GLU A 17 2.94 4.20 10.06
C GLU A 17 1.47 4.05 9.70
N CYS A 18 0.83 3.08 10.31
CA CYS A 18 -0.58 2.76 10.10
C CYS A 18 -1.30 2.68 11.43
N ASN A 19 -2.58 3.04 11.46
CA ASN A 19 -3.41 2.80 12.63
C ASN A 19 -3.59 1.30 12.86
N ASN A 20 -3.81 0.55 11.78
CA ASN A 20 -3.88 -0.90 11.82
C ASN A 20 -3.04 -1.50 10.70
N PHE A 21 -2.21 -2.47 11.03
CA PHE A 21 -1.33 -3.15 10.10
C PHE A 21 -1.40 -4.65 10.33
N THR A 22 -1.87 -5.39 9.33
CA THR A 22 -1.99 -6.85 9.40
C THR A 22 -1.20 -7.47 8.25
N LEU A 23 -0.29 -8.36 8.58
CA LEU A 23 0.56 -9.03 7.62
C LEU A 23 0.45 -10.55 7.82
N GLY A 24 0.06 -11.25 6.78
CA GLY A 24 -0.24 -12.66 6.83
C GLY A 24 1.00 -13.56 6.78
N LYS A 25 0.74 -14.84 6.88
CA LYS A 25 1.73 -15.91 6.89
C LYS A 25 2.65 -15.88 5.67
N ASN A 26 3.94 -16.13 5.89
CA ASN A 26 4.96 -16.24 4.83
C ASN A 26 5.12 -14.98 3.98
N SER A 27 4.72 -13.84 4.49
CA SER A 27 4.90 -12.56 3.78
C SER A 27 6.31 -12.03 3.95
N ILE A 28 6.79 -11.30 2.94
CA ILE A 28 8.13 -10.71 2.95
C ILE A 28 8.00 -9.25 2.50
N ILE A 29 8.47 -8.35 3.34
CA ILE A 29 8.63 -6.93 2.99
C ILE A 29 10.11 -6.63 3.00
N LYS A 30 10.66 -6.28 1.86
CA LYS A 30 12.08 -6.07 1.70
C LYS A 30 12.51 -4.67 2.14
N ASP A 31 13.80 -4.40 2.06
CA ASP A 31 14.41 -3.20 2.61
C ASP A 31 13.87 -1.90 2.02
N GLY A 32 13.77 -0.89 2.85
CA GLY A 32 13.47 0.45 2.42
C GLY A 32 12.02 0.71 2.04
N CYS A 33 11.11 -0.21 2.28
CA CYS A 33 9.69 0.02 2.03
C CYS A 33 9.11 1.01 3.03
N ILE A 34 8.13 1.79 2.56
CA ILE A 34 7.41 2.76 3.39
C ILE A 34 5.91 2.47 3.24
N ILE A 35 5.23 2.28 4.36
CA ILE A 35 3.79 2.02 4.36
C ILE A 35 3.14 3.00 5.34
N ARG A 36 2.38 3.96 4.79
CA ARG A 36 1.69 5.01 5.56
C ARG A 36 0.25 5.10 5.09
N CYS A 37 -0.67 4.60 5.89
CA CYS A 37 -2.10 4.68 5.60
C CYS A 37 -2.89 4.41 6.88
N ASN A 38 -4.21 4.47 6.79
CA ASN A 38 -5.04 4.18 7.95
C ASN A 38 -5.01 2.68 8.28
N ASN A 39 -5.43 1.85 7.35
CA ASN A 39 -5.41 0.39 7.52
C ASN A 39 -4.67 -0.27 6.36
N PHE A 40 -3.77 -1.18 6.69
CA PHE A 40 -3.09 -2.02 5.72
C PHE A 40 -3.31 -3.48 6.12
N THR A 41 -3.92 -4.25 5.24
CA THR A 41 -4.20 -5.66 5.50
C THR A 41 -3.72 -6.49 4.31
N ALA A 42 -2.79 -7.38 4.55
CA ALA A 42 -2.32 -8.33 3.54
C ALA A 42 -2.55 -9.76 4.01
N GLY A 43 -2.98 -10.60 3.09
CA GLY A 43 -3.14 -12.03 3.31
C GLY A 43 -1.81 -12.77 3.35
N GLU A 44 -1.84 -14.05 3.01
CA GLU A 44 -0.64 -14.88 3.01
C GLU A 44 0.21 -14.61 1.78
N GLY A 45 1.53 -14.70 1.94
CA GLY A 45 2.46 -14.71 0.81
C GLY A 45 2.63 -13.39 0.09
N LEU A 46 2.47 -12.26 0.78
CA LEU A 46 2.82 -10.97 0.19
C LEU A 46 4.32 -10.93 -0.06
N TYR A 47 4.71 -10.54 -1.28
CA TYR A 47 6.10 -10.32 -1.63
C TYR A 47 6.27 -8.88 -2.08
N MET A 48 6.76 -8.03 -1.17
CA MET A 48 6.95 -6.61 -1.44
C MET A 48 8.44 -6.34 -1.57
N CYS A 49 8.87 -5.95 -2.76
CA CYS A 49 10.27 -5.72 -3.07
C CYS A 49 10.79 -4.40 -2.53
N GLU A 50 12.08 -4.17 -2.69
CA GLU A 50 12.75 -3.00 -2.13
C GLU A 50 12.17 -1.69 -2.65
N GLY A 51 12.05 -0.71 -1.78
CA GLY A 51 11.69 0.64 -2.14
C GLY A 51 10.22 0.87 -2.51
N VAL A 52 9.36 -0.10 -2.26
CA VAL A 52 7.92 0.10 -2.47
C VAL A 52 7.39 1.10 -1.47
N GLU A 53 6.60 2.04 -1.94
CA GLU A 53 6.02 3.08 -1.09
C GLU A 53 4.50 3.08 -1.19
N VAL A 54 3.84 2.88 -0.06
CA VAL A 54 2.39 3.01 0.08
C VAL A 54 2.12 4.26 0.92
N GLY A 55 1.32 5.17 0.39
CA GLY A 55 0.92 6.36 1.15
C GLY A 55 1.67 7.63 0.81
N ARG A 56 2.32 7.71 -0.34
CA ARG A 56 2.93 8.96 -0.78
C ARG A 56 1.87 10.06 -0.86
N GLY A 57 2.17 11.22 -0.29
CA GLY A 57 1.25 12.36 -0.29
C GLY A 57 0.38 12.47 0.96
N GLY A 58 0.61 11.67 2.00
CA GLY A 58 -0.06 11.83 3.29
C GLY A 58 -1.45 11.23 3.34
N CYS A 59 -1.55 9.92 3.32
CA CYS A 59 -2.82 9.20 3.23
C CYS A 59 -3.26 8.67 4.60
N PHE A 60 -3.83 9.54 5.44
CA PHE A 60 -4.27 9.15 6.78
C PHE A 60 -5.77 9.33 7.04
N GLY A 61 -6.52 9.68 6.01
CA GLY A 61 -7.98 9.80 6.14
C GLY A 61 -8.65 8.45 6.41
N PRO A 62 -9.93 8.45 6.79
CA PRO A 62 -10.64 7.20 7.13
C PRO A 62 -10.79 6.25 5.95
N ASP A 63 -10.69 6.74 4.72
CA ASP A 63 -10.78 5.91 3.52
C ASP A 63 -9.41 5.43 3.03
N SER A 64 -8.34 5.79 3.72
CA SER A 64 -7.00 5.39 3.34
C SER A 64 -6.73 3.95 3.79
N ASN A 65 -7.30 3.00 3.07
CA ASN A 65 -7.23 1.58 3.41
C ASN A 65 -6.72 0.78 2.22
N VAL A 66 -5.82 -0.15 2.50
CA VAL A 66 -5.27 -1.07 1.50
C VAL A 66 -5.58 -2.49 1.92
N TYR A 67 -6.25 -3.23 1.06
CA TYR A 67 -6.59 -4.63 1.28
C TYR A 67 -5.95 -5.47 0.19
N ILE A 68 -5.04 -6.35 0.58
CA ILE A 68 -4.29 -7.20 -0.34
C ILE A 68 -4.63 -8.66 -0.04
N GLY A 69 -4.98 -9.39 -1.08
CA GLY A 69 -5.29 -10.81 -0.97
C GLY A 69 -4.04 -11.68 -0.79
N ASN A 70 -4.15 -12.94 -1.17
CA ASN A 70 -3.08 -13.91 -1.01
C ASN A 70 -2.19 -13.98 -2.25
N ASN A 71 -0.90 -14.28 -2.05
CA ASN A 71 0.06 -14.49 -3.12
C ASN A 71 0.17 -13.31 -4.08
N VAL A 72 0.36 -12.12 -3.51
CA VAL A 72 0.53 -10.88 -4.27
C VAL A 72 2.00 -10.47 -4.27
N GLY A 73 2.52 -10.14 -5.44
CA GLY A 73 3.85 -9.56 -5.59
C GLY A 73 3.76 -8.09 -5.98
N ILE A 74 4.49 -7.24 -5.28
CA ILE A 74 4.63 -5.81 -5.61
C ILE A 74 6.13 -5.55 -5.77
N PHE A 75 6.55 -5.21 -6.98
CA PHE A 75 7.96 -5.16 -7.29
C PHE A 75 8.57 -3.78 -7.11
N GLU A 76 9.89 -3.67 -7.31
CA GLU A 76 10.72 -2.57 -6.83
C GLU A 76 10.18 -1.18 -7.21
N ASN A 77 10.25 -0.26 -6.27
CA ASN A 77 9.97 1.16 -6.44
C ASN A 77 8.54 1.50 -6.88
N THR A 78 7.62 0.56 -6.78
CA THR A 78 6.20 0.81 -7.06
C THR A 78 5.63 1.72 -5.98
N VAL A 79 4.78 2.65 -6.39
CA VAL A 79 4.12 3.61 -5.51
C VAL A 79 2.62 3.39 -5.56
N ILE A 80 2.00 3.27 -4.40
CA ILE A 80 0.55 3.18 -4.26
C ILE A 80 0.10 4.34 -3.36
N ASN A 81 -0.77 5.20 -3.89
CA ASN A 81 -1.39 6.26 -3.11
C ASN A 81 -2.83 5.87 -2.78
N PRO A 82 -3.09 5.44 -1.53
CA PRO A 82 -4.43 5.04 -1.11
C PRO A 82 -5.18 6.16 -0.40
N SER A 83 -5.35 7.32 -1.03
CA SER A 83 -6.24 8.35 -0.48
C SER A 83 -7.67 7.82 -0.40
N ASP A 84 -8.09 7.03 -1.39
CA ASP A 84 -9.27 6.19 -1.35
C ASP A 84 -8.86 4.73 -1.24
N GLU A 85 -9.79 3.85 -0.91
CA GLU A 85 -9.51 2.43 -0.71
C GLU A 85 -8.92 1.78 -1.96
N VAL A 86 -7.94 0.91 -1.72
CA VAL A 86 -7.33 0.07 -2.74
C VAL A 86 -7.52 -1.39 -2.37
N HIS A 87 -8.07 -2.16 -3.29
CA HIS A 87 -8.23 -3.60 -3.15
C HIS A 87 -7.42 -4.31 -4.22
N ILE A 88 -6.54 -5.19 -3.79
CA ILE A 88 -5.74 -6.04 -4.68
C ILE A 88 -6.13 -7.49 -4.38
N GLY A 89 -6.64 -8.19 -5.40
CA GLY A 89 -7.11 -9.56 -5.24
C GLY A 89 -5.96 -10.56 -5.07
N ASP A 90 -6.32 -11.84 -5.11
CA ASP A 90 -5.34 -12.92 -4.98
C ASP A 90 -4.55 -13.11 -6.27
N ASN A 91 -3.32 -13.60 -6.13
CA ASN A 91 -2.48 -13.99 -7.26
C ASN A 91 -2.20 -12.85 -8.26
N VAL A 92 -2.03 -11.64 -7.73
CA VAL A 92 -1.74 -10.45 -8.54
C VAL A 92 -0.25 -10.14 -8.48
N GLY A 93 0.34 -9.84 -9.64
CA GLY A 93 1.68 -9.30 -9.72
C GLY A 93 1.65 -7.86 -10.22
N ILE A 94 2.26 -6.95 -9.49
CA ILE A 94 2.42 -5.56 -9.91
C ILE A 94 3.91 -5.36 -10.19
N GLY A 95 4.24 -5.03 -11.44
CA GLY A 95 5.64 -4.86 -11.88
C GLY A 95 6.34 -3.71 -11.17
N GLY A 96 7.64 -3.57 -11.43
CA GLY A 96 8.42 -2.48 -10.86
C GLY A 96 8.07 -1.13 -11.45
N ASP A 97 8.31 -0.08 -10.69
CA ASP A 97 8.12 1.31 -11.11
C ASP A 97 6.69 1.67 -11.55
N VAL A 98 5.70 0.93 -11.04
CA VAL A 98 4.29 1.22 -11.28
C VAL A 98 3.83 2.30 -10.29
N MET A 99 3.00 3.22 -10.76
CA MET A 99 2.39 4.23 -9.89
C MET A 99 0.87 4.10 -9.93
N ILE A 100 0.27 3.91 -8.77
CA ILE A 100 -1.18 3.81 -8.61
C ILE A 100 -1.65 4.98 -7.75
N TRP A 101 -2.48 5.85 -8.33
CA TRP A 101 -3.05 7.00 -7.64
C TRP A 101 -4.56 6.87 -7.58
N THR A 102 -5.12 7.05 -6.39
CA THR A 102 -6.57 6.98 -6.19
C THR A 102 -7.23 8.35 -6.18
N HIS A 103 -6.45 9.42 -6.31
CA HIS A 103 -6.99 10.77 -6.37
C HIS A 103 -6.23 11.61 -7.39
N GLY A 104 -6.83 12.72 -7.79
CA GLY A 104 -6.20 13.69 -8.66
C GLY A 104 -7.07 14.93 -8.79
N ALA A 105 -6.45 16.05 -9.07
CA ALA A 105 -7.12 17.33 -9.30
C ALA A 105 -6.93 17.78 -10.75
N TRP A 106 -7.02 16.83 -11.67
CA TRP A 106 -6.80 17.08 -13.09
C TRP A 106 -8.05 17.57 -13.84
N LEU A 107 -9.22 17.38 -13.24
CA LEU A 107 -10.46 17.92 -13.79
C LEU A 107 -10.52 19.43 -13.55
N ASP A 108 -11.05 20.16 -14.53
CA ASP A 108 -11.11 21.61 -14.44
C ASP A 108 -12.14 22.05 -13.41
N VAL A 109 -11.66 22.61 -12.31
CA VAL A 109 -12.52 23.12 -11.25
C VAL A 109 -13.41 24.26 -11.73
N LEU A 110 -12.96 25.04 -12.71
CA LEU A 110 -13.74 26.12 -13.30
C LEU A 110 -14.96 25.61 -14.09
N ASP A 111 -14.93 24.37 -14.53
CA ASP A 111 -16.06 23.73 -15.19
C ASP A 111 -17.02 23.06 -14.19
N GLY A 112 -16.82 23.28 -12.91
CA GLY A 112 -17.70 22.77 -11.85
C GLY A 112 -17.30 21.42 -11.26
N PHE A 113 -16.13 20.90 -11.63
CA PHE A 113 -15.63 19.66 -11.01
C PHE A 113 -14.90 20.00 -9.72
N PRO A 114 -15.20 19.30 -8.61
CA PRO A 114 -14.47 19.53 -7.36
C PRO A 114 -13.04 18.98 -7.44
N ALA A 115 -12.13 19.62 -6.73
CA ALA A 115 -10.82 19.05 -6.48
C ALA A 115 -11.00 17.94 -5.45
N ASP A 116 -10.65 16.71 -5.82
CA ASP A 116 -10.80 15.52 -4.97
C ASP A 116 -9.41 14.96 -4.62
N PHE A 117 -9.12 14.99 -3.34
CA PHE A 117 -7.85 14.49 -2.81
C PHE A 117 -8.09 13.41 -1.75
#